data_b00d9708a97d5adac1a8a672577ebc35
#
_entry.id   b00d9708a97d5adac1a8a672577ebc35
#
_cell.length_a   1.000
_cell.length_b   1.000
_cell.length_c   1.000
_cell.angle_alpha   90.00
_cell.angle_beta   90.00
_cell.angle_gamma   90.00
#
_symmetry.space_group_name_H-M   'P 1'
#
loop_
_entity.id
_entity.type
_entity.pdbx_description
1 polymer ?
#
loop_
_entity_poly.entity_id
_entity_poly.type
_entity_poly.pdbx_seq_one_letter_code
_entity_poly.pdbx_strand_id
1 'polypeptide(L)'
;MKNKWIRIATLVLVLVMSFGLLVACDKKEEDAKNVKVALILEGAISDMSWNATAYNGLLKIKNLGATVGHTENTPVSSAADAIRAYAADGYDVIFMSSNSFQDVAVETAKEFPDIQFFLINSGATEDNIRSFAIQDAEQGFLMGALAALLTETNTVGFIGGLPINPIVNGGKGFEQGAKYVNPNINVKVQNMGNFDDVLGAKELAKQFVSEGVDVLCPMANQASLGVMEAAEETGVLAIGSGLDQETVAPNAAVVAIVKDTAVAYEAAYRSYLAGNMPAEVLPMGAAQGVIYIGDYYKDDIPQDVKDQLNDILQKLASGEIKINLD
;
A
#
# COMPACT_ATOMS: atom_id res chain seq x y z
N MET A 1 -51.13 -26.14 -25.74
CA MET A 1 -50.04 -25.72 -26.65
C MET A 1 -49.40 -24.38 -26.25
N LYS A 2 -50.10 -23.42 -25.67
CA LYS A 2 -49.53 -22.09 -25.28
C LYS A 2 -48.39 -22.16 -24.26
N ASN A 3 -48.40 -23.11 -23.32
CA ASN A 3 -47.35 -23.17 -22.25
C ASN A 3 -45.99 -23.74 -22.70
N LYS A 4 -45.93 -24.44 -23.84
CA LYS A 4 -44.65 -24.93 -24.38
C LYS A 4 -43.84 -23.82 -25.06
N TRP A 5 -44.49 -22.90 -25.74
CA TRP A 5 -43.84 -21.77 -26.40
C TRP A 5 -43.25 -20.75 -25.41
N ILE A 6 -43.94 -20.52 -24.29
CA ILE A 6 -43.45 -19.62 -23.23
C ILE A 6 -42.20 -20.21 -22.59
N ARG A 7 -42.14 -21.52 -22.32
CA ARG A 7 -40.95 -22.18 -21.75
C ARG A 7 -39.74 -22.18 -22.70
N ILE A 8 -39.97 -22.30 -24.00
CA ILE A 8 -38.91 -22.22 -25.02
C ILE A 8 -38.39 -20.79 -25.13
N ALA A 9 -39.26 -19.77 -25.12
CA ALA A 9 -38.87 -18.37 -25.16
C ALA A 9 -38.03 -17.96 -23.91
N THR A 10 -38.41 -18.48 -22.72
CA THR A 10 -37.65 -18.21 -21.47
C THR A 10 -36.30 -18.89 -21.49
N LEU A 11 -36.19 -20.11 -22.04
CA LEU A 11 -34.91 -20.84 -22.14
C LEU A 11 -33.95 -20.16 -23.14
N VAL A 12 -34.44 -19.64 -24.23
CA VAL A 12 -33.63 -18.90 -25.22
C VAL A 12 -33.17 -17.55 -24.65
N LEU A 13 -34.01 -16.86 -23.87
CA LEU A 13 -33.64 -15.59 -23.24
C LEU A 13 -32.54 -15.77 -22.18
N VAL A 14 -32.58 -16.85 -21.39
CA VAL A 14 -31.52 -17.18 -20.41
C VAL A 14 -30.25 -17.58 -21.11
N LEU A 15 -30.29 -18.29 -22.24
CA LEU A 15 -29.11 -18.68 -23.01
C LEU A 15 -28.43 -17.46 -23.67
N VAL A 16 -29.19 -16.48 -24.13
CA VAL A 16 -28.64 -15.24 -24.73
C VAL A 16 -28.01 -14.35 -23.67
N MET A 17 -28.56 -14.29 -22.44
CA MET A 17 -27.90 -13.56 -21.32
C MET A 17 -26.63 -14.22 -20.85
N SER A 18 -26.52 -15.55 -20.84
CA SER A 18 -25.29 -16.24 -20.44
C SER A 18 -24.18 -16.12 -21.51
N PHE A 19 -24.51 -16.03 -22.79
CA PHE A 19 -23.52 -15.77 -23.84
C PHE A 19 -23.02 -14.32 -23.85
N GLY A 20 -23.85 -13.35 -23.45
CA GLY A 20 -23.44 -11.94 -23.35
C GLY A 20 -22.42 -11.66 -22.25
N LEU A 21 -22.46 -12.43 -21.16
CA LEU A 21 -21.49 -12.29 -20.04
C LEU A 21 -20.11 -12.91 -20.37
N LEU A 22 -20.05 -13.96 -21.19
CA LEU A 22 -18.78 -14.59 -21.60
C LEU A 22 -18.03 -13.73 -22.65
N VAL A 23 -18.77 -13.05 -23.55
CA VAL A 23 -18.14 -12.16 -24.55
C VAL A 23 -17.63 -10.85 -23.93
N ALA A 24 -18.22 -10.38 -22.82
CA ALA A 24 -17.75 -9.18 -22.11
C ALA A 24 -16.46 -9.43 -21.30
N CYS A 25 -16.25 -10.67 -20.79
CA CYS A 25 -15.00 -11.04 -20.13
C CYS A 25 -13.84 -11.21 -21.13
N ASP A 26 -14.08 -11.86 -22.28
CA ASP A 26 -13.05 -12.07 -23.31
C ASP A 26 -12.57 -10.75 -23.93
N LYS A 27 -13.49 -9.77 -24.14
CA LYS A 27 -13.10 -8.48 -24.69
C LYS A 27 -12.21 -7.66 -23.74
N LYS A 28 -12.46 -7.75 -22.44
CA LYS A 28 -11.62 -7.03 -21.44
C LYS A 28 -10.21 -7.62 -21.29
N GLU A 29 -10.04 -8.93 -21.48
CA GLU A 29 -8.71 -9.56 -21.50
C GLU A 29 -7.95 -9.30 -22.80
N GLU A 30 -8.65 -9.17 -23.94
CA GLU A 30 -8.04 -8.84 -25.23
C GLU A 30 -7.57 -7.38 -25.27
N ASP A 31 -8.33 -6.46 -24.68
CA ASP A 31 -7.98 -5.04 -24.59
C ASP A 31 -6.72 -4.84 -23.70
N ALA A 32 -6.54 -5.63 -22.65
CA ALA A 32 -5.36 -5.59 -21.78
C ALA A 32 -4.06 -6.02 -22.48
N LYS A 33 -4.13 -6.92 -23.46
CA LYS A 33 -2.97 -7.48 -24.17
C LYS A 33 -2.28 -6.54 -25.16
N ASN A 34 -2.88 -5.40 -25.45
CA ASN A 34 -2.33 -4.44 -26.41
C ASN A 34 -1.82 -3.15 -25.74
N VAL A 35 -2.05 -2.96 -24.45
CA VAL A 35 -1.65 -1.73 -23.73
C VAL A 35 -0.14 -1.78 -23.43
N LYS A 36 0.56 -0.68 -23.75
CA LYS A 36 1.95 -0.47 -23.37
C LYS A 36 2.02 0.40 -22.12
N VAL A 37 2.66 -0.11 -21.07
CA VAL A 37 2.76 0.54 -19.76
C VAL A 37 4.20 0.79 -19.40
N ALA A 38 4.56 2.05 -19.14
CA ALA A 38 5.87 2.46 -18.67
C ALA A 38 5.86 2.75 -17.17
N LEU A 39 7.02 2.55 -16.52
CA LEU A 39 7.28 2.98 -15.15
C LEU A 39 8.57 3.80 -15.10
N ILE A 40 8.48 5.04 -14.64
CA ILE A 40 9.62 5.92 -14.39
C ILE A 40 9.93 5.90 -12.90
N LEU A 41 11.12 5.44 -12.55
CA LEU A 41 11.60 5.25 -11.19
C LEU A 41 12.65 6.31 -10.84
N GLU A 42 12.51 6.94 -9.67
CA GLU A 42 13.49 7.89 -9.15
C GLU A 42 14.79 7.21 -8.70
N GLY A 43 14.70 5.99 -8.19
CA GLY A 43 15.83 5.16 -7.75
C GLY A 43 15.96 3.84 -8.48
N ALA A 44 16.84 2.98 -7.96
CA ALA A 44 17.12 1.66 -8.53
C ALA A 44 16.13 0.60 -8.03
N ILE A 45 15.79 -0.37 -8.87
CA ILE A 45 14.96 -1.53 -8.48
C ILE A 45 15.67 -2.46 -7.48
N SER A 46 16.96 -2.31 -7.31
CA SER A 46 17.76 -3.05 -6.32
C SER A 46 17.72 -2.46 -4.92
N ASP A 47 16.92 -1.42 -4.66
CA ASP A 47 16.80 -0.78 -3.34
C ASP A 47 16.10 -1.67 -2.29
N MET A 48 15.55 -2.80 -2.71
CA MET A 48 14.79 -3.75 -1.88
C MET A 48 13.64 -3.09 -1.08
N SER A 49 13.19 -1.92 -1.50
CA SER A 49 12.19 -1.10 -0.81
C SER A 49 11.22 -0.46 -1.82
N TRP A 50 11.16 0.86 -1.85
CA TRP A 50 10.16 1.64 -2.60
C TRP A 50 10.18 1.39 -4.11
N ASN A 51 11.37 1.46 -4.75
CA ASN A 51 11.48 1.28 -6.20
C ASN A 51 11.35 -0.19 -6.60
N ALA A 52 11.88 -1.13 -5.79
CA ALA A 52 11.67 -2.56 -5.98
C ALA A 52 10.17 -2.91 -5.94
N THR A 53 9.42 -2.35 -5.00
CA THR A 53 7.98 -2.61 -4.87
C THR A 53 7.17 -2.00 -6.02
N ALA A 54 7.54 -0.80 -6.49
CA ALA A 54 6.94 -0.19 -7.68
C ALA A 54 7.19 -1.05 -8.93
N TYR A 55 8.40 -1.57 -9.09
CA TYR A 55 8.74 -2.49 -10.17
C TYR A 55 7.96 -3.80 -10.08
N ASN A 56 7.77 -4.37 -8.89
CA ASN A 56 6.89 -5.52 -8.68
C ASN A 56 5.45 -5.23 -9.11
N GLY A 57 4.97 -4.00 -8.89
CA GLY A 57 3.68 -3.53 -9.41
C GLY A 57 3.62 -3.57 -10.94
N LEU A 58 4.68 -3.12 -11.62
CA LEU A 58 4.79 -3.22 -13.07
C LEU A 58 4.79 -4.69 -13.55
N LEU A 59 5.44 -5.59 -12.81
CA LEU A 59 5.40 -7.03 -13.13
C LEU A 59 4.00 -7.62 -12.94
N LYS A 60 3.23 -7.19 -11.94
CA LYS A 60 1.81 -7.57 -11.80
C LYS A 60 0.99 -7.09 -13.01
N ILE A 61 1.22 -5.86 -13.48
CA ILE A 61 0.59 -5.29 -14.69
C ILE A 61 0.97 -6.12 -15.94
N LYS A 62 2.24 -6.50 -16.08
CA LYS A 62 2.70 -7.41 -17.15
C LYS A 62 1.94 -8.75 -17.15
N ASN A 63 1.70 -9.32 -15.97
CA ASN A 63 0.98 -10.59 -15.85
C ASN A 63 -0.51 -10.46 -16.24
N LEU A 64 -1.06 -9.24 -16.29
CA LEU A 64 -2.38 -8.96 -16.85
C LEU A 64 -2.37 -8.86 -18.39
N GLY A 65 -1.21 -8.99 -19.03
CA GLY A 65 -1.06 -9.02 -20.48
C GLY A 65 -0.51 -7.73 -21.11
N ALA A 66 -0.19 -6.70 -20.33
CA ALA A 66 0.41 -5.47 -20.85
C ALA A 66 1.85 -5.70 -21.34
N THR A 67 2.27 -4.94 -22.36
CA THR A 67 3.69 -4.78 -22.70
C THR A 67 4.29 -3.72 -21.78
N VAL A 68 5.36 -4.04 -21.07
CA VAL A 68 5.91 -3.14 -20.04
C VAL A 68 7.34 -2.70 -20.34
N GLY A 69 7.67 -1.46 -19.92
CA GLY A 69 9.01 -0.88 -19.91
C GLY A 69 9.26 -0.08 -18.64
N HIS A 70 10.52 0.09 -18.26
CA HIS A 70 10.86 0.93 -17.13
C HIS A 70 12.19 1.67 -17.35
N THR A 71 12.36 2.76 -16.61
CA THR A 71 13.61 3.54 -16.51
C THR A 71 13.91 3.77 -15.04
N GLU A 72 15.14 3.45 -14.63
CA GLU A 72 15.62 3.58 -13.25
C GLU A 72 16.51 4.81 -13.06
N ASN A 73 16.69 5.22 -11.80
CA ASN A 73 17.60 6.31 -11.42
C ASN A 73 17.34 7.58 -12.24
N THR A 74 16.07 7.91 -12.46
CA THR A 74 15.66 9.08 -13.22
C THR A 74 15.56 10.28 -12.29
N PRO A 75 16.50 11.25 -12.36
CA PRO A 75 16.35 12.46 -11.59
C PRO A 75 15.16 13.29 -12.15
N VAL A 76 14.55 14.12 -11.31
CA VAL A 76 13.41 14.96 -11.68
C VAL A 76 13.70 15.80 -12.93
N SER A 77 14.94 16.31 -13.05
CA SER A 77 15.38 17.10 -14.21
C SER A 77 15.37 16.35 -15.55
N SER A 78 15.39 15.02 -15.54
CA SER A 78 15.39 14.16 -16.74
C SER A 78 14.03 13.46 -16.96
N ALA A 79 13.07 13.63 -16.05
CA ALA A 79 11.79 12.93 -16.14
C ALA A 79 10.97 13.33 -17.38
N ALA A 80 11.01 14.61 -17.81
CA ALA A 80 10.34 15.06 -19.03
C ALA A 80 10.87 14.33 -20.27
N ASP A 81 12.19 14.13 -20.37
CA ASP A 81 12.81 13.43 -21.50
C ASP A 81 12.44 11.94 -21.49
N ALA A 82 12.37 11.31 -20.32
CA ALA A 82 11.89 9.93 -20.19
C ALA A 82 10.42 9.80 -20.62
N ILE A 83 9.55 10.71 -20.21
CA ILE A 83 8.15 10.77 -20.67
C ILE A 83 8.07 10.85 -22.19
N ARG A 84 8.79 11.81 -22.80
CA ARG A 84 8.79 12.00 -24.27
C ARG A 84 9.31 10.76 -25.01
N ALA A 85 10.32 10.08 -24.47
CA ALA A 85 10.84 8.84 -25.05
C ALA A 85 9.77 7.74 -25.07
N TYR A 86 9.08 7.51 -23.95
CA TYR A 86 7.98 6.53 -23.90
C TYR A 86 6.80 6.92 -24.80
N ALA A 87 6.46 8.21 -24.87
CA ALA A 87 5.44 8.70 -25.77
C ALA A 87 5.79 8.44 -27.24
N ALA A 88 7.04 8.71 -27.64
CA ALA A 88 7.53 8.43 -29.00
C ALA A 88 7.52 6.94 -29.35
N ASP A 89 7.73 6.06 -28.37
CA ASP A 89 7.67 4.61 -28.51
C ASP A 89 6.23 4.07 -28.45
N GLY A 90 5.23 4.93 -28.33
CA GLY A 90 3.81 4.59 -28.37
C GLY A 90 3.32 3.87 -27.12
N TYR A 91 3.75 4.31 -25.94
CA TYR A 91 3.20 3.86 -24.67
C TYR A 91 1.87 4.57 -24.36
N ASP A 92 0.91 3.80 -23.84
CA ASP A 92 -0.45 4.26 -23.55
C ASP A 92 -0.60 4.78 -22.11
N VAL A 93 0.19 4.20 -21.20
CA VAL A 93 0.14 4.50 -19.75
C VAL A 93 1.56 4.70 -19.22
N ILE A 94 1.75 5.75 -18.43
CA ILE A 94 3.03 6.04 -17.76
C ILE A 94 2.78 6.19 -16.26
N PHE A 95 3.38 5.30 -15.46
CA PHE A 95 3.46 5.40 -14.02
C PHE A 95 4.74 6.12 -13.60
N MET A 96 4.66 6.95 -12.57
CA MET A 96 5.78 7.67 -11.98
C MET A 96 5.86 7.37 -10.48
N SER A 97 7.00 6.87 -10.00
CA SER A 97 7.17 6.24 -8.70
C SER A 97 7.35 7.22 -7.52
N SER A 98 7.30 8.52 -7.76
CA SER A 98 7.53 9.51 -6.72
C SER A 98 6.65 10.75 -6.91
N ASN A 99 6.22 11.35 -5.79
CA ASN A 99 5.53 12.64 -5.81
C ASN A 99 6.46 13.79 -6.25
N SER A 100 7.78 13.63 -6.18
CA SER A 100 8.75 14.61 -6.70
C SER A 100 8.62 14.83 -8.21
N PHE A 101 8.02 13.89 -8.93
CA PHE A 101 7.72 14.03 -10.35
C PHE A 101 6.45 14.84 -10.65
N GLN A 102 5.68 15.26 -9.64
CA GLN A 102 4.38 15.90 -9.85
C GLN A 102 4.42 17.06 -10.84
N ASP A 103 5.26 18.05 -10.58
CA ASP A 103 5.28 19.29 -11.38
C ASP A 103 5.72 19.02 -12.82
N VAL A 104 6.75 18.20 -13.01
CA VAL A 104 7.22 17.84 -14.36
C VAL A 104 6.19 16.98 -15.10
N ALA A 105 5.46 16.12 -14.41
CA ALA A 105 4.39 15.33 -15.03
C ALA A 105 3.23 16.21 -15.48
N VAL A 106 2.75 17.14 -14.63
CA VAL A 106 1.66 18.09 -14.95
C VAL A 106 2.01 18.97 -16.14
N GLU A 107 3.26 19.40 -16.25
CA GLU A 107 3.72 20.19 -17.40
C GLU A 107 3.79 19.36 -18.68
N THR A 108 4.45 18.19 -18.62
CA THR A 108 4.77 17.40 -19.82
C THR A 108 3.56 16.61 -20.32
N ALA A 109 2.64 16.18 -19.46
CA ALA A 109 1.44 15.43 -19.84
C ALA A 109 0.54 16.21 -20.83
N LYS A 110 0.58 17.54 -20.80
CA LYS A 110 -0.15 18.43 -21.74
C LYS A 110 0.29 18.22 -23.19
N GLU A 111 1.52 17.76 -23.42
CA GLU A 111 2.05 17.45 -24.74
C GLU A 111 1.44 16.14 -25.30
N PHE A 112 0.88 15.28 -24.44
CA PHE A 112 0.44 13.92 -24.75
C PHE A 112 -0.96 13.62 -24.18
N PRO A 113 -2.02 14.25 -24.69
CA PRO A 113 -3.37 14.13 -24.11
C PRO A 113 -3.96 12.70 -24.20
N ASP A 114 -3.44 11.87 -25.10
CA ASP A 114 -3.91 10.49 -25.28
C ASP A 114 -3.20 9.48 -24.35
N ILE A 115 -2.14 9.89 -23.65
CA ILE A 115 -1.42 9.04 -22.70
C ILE A 115 -1.99 9.25 -21.30
N GLN A 116 -2.30 8.16 -20.60
CA GLN A 116 -2.69 8.19 -19.19
C GLN A 116 -1.48 8.19 -18.28
N PHE A 117 -1.39 9.18 -17.40
CA PHE A 117 -0.35 9.28 -16.38
C PHE A 117 -0.90 8.88 -15.01
N PHE A 118 -0.10 8.12 -14.25
CA PHE A 118 -0.37 7.78 -12.86
C PHE A 118 0.78 8.21 -11.96
N LEU A 119 0.45 8.98 -10.92
CA LEU A 119 1.40 9.42 -9.90
C LEU A 119 1.05 8.83 -8.54
N ILE A 120 2.06 8.29 -7.84
CA ILE A 120 1.88 7.81 -6.48
C ILE A 120 2.11 8.94 -5.47
N ASN A 121 1.27 8.98 -4.42
CA ASN A 121 1.34 9.93 -3.31
C ASN A 121 1.38 11.41 -3.77
N SER A 122 0.75 11.71 -4.91
CA SER A 122 0.60 13.05 -5.47
C SER A 122 -0.84 13.54 -5.26
N GLY A 123 -1.02 14.85 -5.28
CA GLY A 123 -2.34 15.49 -5.28
C GLY A 123 -2.81 15.90 -6.69
N ALA A 124 -1.98 15.73 -7.71
CA ALA A 124 -2.32 16.17 -9.06
C ALA A 124 -3.39 15.29 -9.70
N THR A 125 -4.43 15.93 -10.23
CA THR A 125 -5.51 15.29 -11.00
C THR A 125 -5.88 16.22 -12.15
N GLU A 126 -5.45 15.87 -13.36
CA GLU A 126 -5.72 16.61 -14.59
C GLU A 126 -6.48 15.70 -15.58
N ASP A 127 -6.81 16.16 -16.77
CA ASP A 127 -7.59 15.38 -17.73
C ASP A 127 -7.02 13.98 -17.98
N ASN A 128 -5.69 13.87 -18.13
CA ASN A 128 -4.97 12.63 -18.37
C ASN A 128 -4.00 12.25 -17.24
N ILE A 129 -4.08 12.90 -16.07
CA ILE A 129 -3.31 12.55 -14.88
C ILE A 129 -4.26 12.05 -13.80
N ARG A 130 -3.92 10.92 -13.19
CA ARG A 130 -4.55 10.41 -11.98
C ARG A 130 -3.52 10.12 -10.93
N SER A 131 -3.79 10.54 -9.72
CA SER A 131 -2.97 10.21 -8.58
C SER A 131 -3.60 9.11 -7.74
N PHE A 132 -2.76 8.31 -7.12
CA PHE A 132 -3.18 7.37 -6.08
C PHE A 132 -2.32 7.56 -4.83
N ALA A 133 -2.95 7.50 -3.67
CA ALA A 133 -2.32 7.78 -2.39
C ALA A 133 -2.45 6.58 -1.45
N ILE A 134 -1.31 6.12 -0.96
CA ILE A 134 -1.25 5.03 0.01
C ILE A 134 -1.83 5.52 1.34
N GLN A 135 -2.67 4.70 1.95
CA GLN A 135 -3.33 5.01 3.22
C GLN A 135 -2.45 4.58 4.40
N ASP A 136 -1.29 5.22 4.55
CA ASP A 136 -0.30 4.88 5.59
C ASP A 136 -0.88 4.95 7.01
N ALA A 137 -1.89 5.80 7.24
CA ALA A 137 -2.59 5.87 8.51
C ALA A 137 -3.37 4.59 8.85
N GLU A 138 -3.89 3.86 7.85
CA GLU A 138 -4.57 2.57 8.08
C GLU A 138 -3.57 1.50 8.54
N GLN A 139 -2.36 1.50 7.98
CA GLN A 139 -1.28 0.62 8.45
C GLN A 139 -0.97 0.91 9.92
N GLY A 140 -0.72 2.20 10.25
CA GLY A 140 -0.47 2.61 11.62
C GLY A 140 -1.62 2.25 12.56
N PHE A 141 -2.87 2.46 12.13
CA PHE A 141 -4.05 2.13 12.93
C PHE A 141 -4.11 0.65 13.30
N LEU A 142 -3.90 -0.25 12.34
CA LEU A 142 -3.85 -1.69 12.60
C LEU A 142 -2.69 -2.08 13.53
N MET A 143 -1.50 -1.48 13.33
CA MET A 143 -0.37 -1.70 14.23
C MET A 143 -0.69 -1.25 15.66
N GLY A 144 -1.30 -0.07 15.83
CA GLY A 144 -1.71 0.46 17.13
C GLY A 144 -2.80 -0.37 17.81
N ALA A 145 -3.79 -0.79 17.03
CA ALA A 145 -4.86 -1.66 17.52
C ALA A 145 -4.32 -3.01 18.02
N LEU A 146 -3.44 -3.64 17.24
CA LEU A 146 -2.83 -4.91 17.64
C LEU A 146 -1.91 -4.71 18.86
N ALA A 147 -1.12 -3.65 18.91
CA ALA A 147 -0.29 -3.35 20.07
C ALA A 147 -1.12 -3.20 21.35
N ALA A 148 -2.27 -2.54 21.27
CA ALA A 148 -3.18 -2.39 22.40
C ALA A 148 -3.86 -3.70 22.83
N LEU A 149 -4.07 -4.64 21.89
CA LEU A 149 -4.60 -5.98 22.19
C LEU A 149 -3.57 -6.89 22.86
N LEU A 150 -2.28 -6.64 22.66
CA LEU A 150 -1.18 -7.49 23.12
C LEU A 150 -0.44 -6.96 24.34
N THR A 151 -0.49 -5.65 24.63
CA THR A 151 0.29 -5.06 25.74
C THR A 151 -0.17 -5.56 27.11
N GLU A 152 0.79 -5.83 27.98
CA GLU A 152 0.58 -6.15 29.39
C GLU A 152 0.83 -4.93 30.29
N THR A 153 1.67 -3.97 29.84
CA THR A 153 2.03 -2.77 30.59
C THR A 153 1.09 -1.59 30.35
N ASN A 154 0.18 -1.72 29.37
CA ASN A 154 -0.66 -0.63 28.89
C ASN A 154 0.14 0.55 28.29
N THR A 155 1.35 0.27 27.76
CA THR A 155 2.23 1.27 27.14
C THR A 155 2.82 0.70 25.85
N VAL A 156 2.54 1.36 24.72
CA VAL A 156 2.94 0.91 23.39
C VAL A 156 3.75 1.99 22.66
N GLY A 157 4.63 1.57 21.73
CA GLY A 157 5.57 2.48 21.09
C GLY A 157 5.59 2.40 19.56
N PHE A 158 5.52 3.57 18.91
CA PHE A 158 5.72 3.74 17.48
C PHE A 158 7.02 4.49 17.21
N ILE A 159 7.88 3.93 16.37
CA ILE A 159 9.14 4.55 15.95
C ILE A 159 9.11 4.76 14.44
N GLY A 160 8.95 6.02 14.01
CA GLY A 160 8.97 6.42 12.62
C GLY A 160 10.35 6.83 12.13
N GLY A 161 10.57 6.80 10.81
CA GLY A 161 11.78 7.32 10.17
C GLY A 161 11.78 8.84 10.05
N LEU A 162 11.89 9.38 8.82
CA LEU A 162 11.75 10.82 8.55
C LEU A 162 10.31 11.28 8.83
N PRO A 163 10.12 12.50 9.37
CA PRO A 163 8.80 13.05 9.64
C PRO A 163 8.12 13.59 8.37
N ILE A 164 8.05 12.78 7.32
CA ILE A 164 7.28 13.04 6.10
C ILE A 164 5.83 12.60 6.29
N ASN A 165 4.91 13.12 5.48
CA ASN A 165 3.47 12.87 5.63
C ASN A 165 3.09 11.40 5.80
N PRO A 166 3.61 10.43 5.02
CA PRO A 166 3.30 9.01 5.21
C PRO A 166 3.63 8.51 6.63
N ILE A 167 4.79 8.88 7.16
CA ILE A 167 5.25 8.44 8.48
C ILE A 167 4.49 9.14 9.62
N VAL A 168 4.26 10.46 9.47
CA VAL A 168 3.45 11.22 10.43
C VAL A 168 2.01 10.68 10.47
N ASN A 169 1.42 10.41 9.33
CA ASN A 169 0.08 9.82 9.24
C ASN A 169 0.04 8.39 9.82
N GLY A 170 1.09 7.60 9.59
CA GLY A 170 1.24 6.29 10.25
C GLY A 170 1.23 6.41 11.77
N GLY A 171 2.01 7.36 12.32
CA GLY A 171 2.04 7.62 13.76
C GLY A 171 0.69 8.10 14.33
N LYS A 172 -0.03 9.00 13.61
CA LYS A 172 -1.39 9.43 13.97
C LYS A 172 -2.37 8.25 13.92
N GLY A 173 -2.26 7.40 12.89
CA GLY A 173 -3.05 6.18 12.79
C GLY A 173 -2.78 5.24 13.96
N PHE A 174 -1.51 5.01 14.30
CA PHE A 174 -1.11 4.16 15.42
C PHE A 174 -1.73 4.61 16.74
N GLU A 175 -1.64 5.89 17.06
CA GLU A 175 -2.24 6.44 18.28
C GLU A 175 -3.76 6.24 18.31
N GLN A 176 -4.45 6.50 17.20
CA GLN A 176 -5.89 6.32 17.10
C GLN A 176 -6.30 4.85 17.18
N GLY A 177 -5.56 3.95 16.53
CA GLY A 177 -5.81 2.51 16.59
C GLY A 177 -5.63 1.94 17.98
N ALA A 178 -4.57 2.33 18.69
CA ALA A 178 -4.35 1.93 20.07
C ALA A 178 -5.48 2.43 20.99
N LYS A 179 -5.88 3.69 20.86
CA LYS A 179 -6.96 4.28 21.66
C LYS A 179 -8.35 3.78 21.26
N TYR A 180 -8.54 3.30 20.04
CA TYR A 180 -9.77 2.65 19.61
C TYR A 180 -10.06 1.37 20.41
N VAL A 181 -9.00 0.60 20.68
CA VAL A 181 -9.08 -0.62 21.48
C VAL A 181 -9.12 -0.29 22.98
N ASN A 182 -8.23 0.57 23.44
CA ASN A 182 -8.15 0.98 24.85
C ASN A 182 -7.97 2.51 24.97
N PRO A 183 -9.04 3.26 25.29
CA PRO A 183 -8.97 4.72 25.39
C PRO A 183 -7.97 5.26 26.45
N ASN A 184 -7.54 4.42 27.39
CA ASN A 184 -6.64 4.81 28.49
C ASN A 184 -5.20 4.34 28.28
N ILE A 185 -4.88 3.82 27.08
CA ILE A 185 -3.54 3.34 26.75
C ILE A 185 -2.54 4.49 26.67
N ASN A 186 -1.33 4.24 27.16
CA ASN A 186 -0.22 5.17 26.99
C ASN A 186 0.48 4.88 25.65
N VAL A 187 0.53 5.88 24.78
CA VAL A 187 1.09 5.76 23.44
C VAL A 187 2.31 6.66 23.30
N LYS A 188 3.46 6.09 22.93
CA LYS A 188 4.69 6.81 22.60
C LYS A 188 4.89 6.81 21.11
N VAL A 189 5.04 8.01 20.51
CA VAL A 189 5.31 8.19 19.09
C VAL A 189 6.54 9.06 18.93
N GLN A 190 7.55 8.57 18.22
CA GLN A 190 8.73 9.37 17.91
C GLN A 190 9.28 9.05 16.52
N ASN A 191 9.70 10.10 15.81
CA ASN A 191 10.40 9.98 14.54
C ASN A 191 11.91 10.18 14.73
N MET A 192 12.72 9.35 14.06
CA MET A 192 14.17 9.37 14.18
C MET A 192 14.86 10.48 13.38
N GLY A 193 14.18 10.98 12.32
CA GLY A 193 14.76 11.96 11.40
C GLY A 193 15.58 11.37 10.25
N ASN A 194 15.62 10.03 10.09
CA ASN A 194 16.24 9.32 8.98
C ASN A 194 15.62 7.92 8.79
N PHE A 195 16.03 7.19 7.75
CA PHE A 195 15.54 5.85 7.43
C PHE A 195 16.61 4.75 7.53
N ASP A 196 17.89 5.10 7.79
CA ASP A 196 19.03 4.21 7.60
C ASP A 196 19.79 3.93 8.89
N ASP A 197 19.61 4.73 9.95
CA ASP A 197 20.33 4.59 11.23
C ASP A 197 19.74 3.46 12.08
N VAL A 198 20.16 2.24 11.77
CA VAL A 198 19.76 1.02 12.51
C VAL A 198 20.18 1.09 13.98
N LEU A 199 21.39 1.61 14.27
CA LEU A 199 21.89 1.67 15.64
C LEU A 199 21.11 2.69 16.47
N GLY A 200 20.90 3.88 15.95
CA GLY A 200 20.10 4.91 16.62
C GLY A 200 18.66 4.44 16.87
N ALA A 201 18.06 3.69 15.92
CA ALA A 201 16.74 3.07 16.09
C ALA A 201 16.72 2.08 17.25
N LYS A 202 17.75 1.24 17.34
CA LYS A 202 17.90 0.26 18.42
C LYS A 202 17.99 0.92 19.79
N GLU A 203 18.79 1.97 19.91
CA GLU A 203 18.94 2.70 21.17
C GLU A 203 17.63 3.42 21.57
N LEU A 204 16.95 4.04 20.62
CA LEU A 204 15.64 4.66 20.86
C LEU A 204 14.58 3.62 21.31
N ALA A 205 14.56 2.46 20.68
CA ALA A 205 13.67 1.38 21.06
C ALA A 205 13.95 0.86 22.47
N LYS A 206 15.23 0.68 22.87
CA LYS A 206 15.61 0.33 24.24
C LYS A 206 15.22 1.41 25.26
N GLN A 207 15.32 2.69 24.88
CA GLN A 207 14.81 3.76 25.72
C GLN A 207 13.31 3.61 25.94
N PHE A 208 12.51 3.37 24.88
CA PHE A 208 11.07 3.15 25.00
C PHE A 208 10.76 1.98 25.95
N VAL A 209 11.49 0.85 25.81
CA VAL A 209 11.31 -0.29 26.71
C VAL A 209 11.62 0.08 28.17
N SER A 210 12.70 0.85 28.41
CA SER A 210 13.05 1.32 29.76
C SER A 210 11.97 2.25 30.37
N GLU A 211 11.13 2.85 29.53
CA GLU A 211 10.00 3.71 29.90
C GLU A 211 8.66 2.96 29.95
N GLY A 212 8.71 1.61 29.87
CA GLY A 212 7.57 0.73 30.06
C GLY A 212 6.86 0.25 28.80
N VAL A 213 7.37 0.56 27.61
CA VAL A 213 6.84 0.01 26.35
C VAL A 213 7.14 -1.48 26.27
N ASP A 214 6.12 -2.30 26.04
CA ASP A 214 6.23 -3.75 25.86
C ASP A 214 5.81 -4.25 24.47
N VAL A 215 5.32 -3.34 23.60
CA VAL A 215 5.07 -3.63 22.17
C VAL A 215 5.63 -2.49 21.32
N LEU A 216 6.59 -2.81 20.45
CA LEU A 216 7.27 -1.88 19.56
C LEU A 216 6.77 -2.00 18.12
N CYS A 217 6.55 -0.86 17.45
CA CYS A 217 6.00 -0.79 16.10
C CYS A 217 6.82 0.18 15.24
N PRO A 218 7.74 -0.30 14.39
CA PRO A 218 8.52 0.57 13.51
C PRO A 218 7.83 0.88 12.18
N MET A 219 8.00 2.12 11.68
CA MET A 219 7.78 2.51 10.29
C MET A 219 8.97 3.37 9.81
N ALA A 220 10.15 2.76 9.65
CA ALA A 220 11.41 3.46 9.45
C ALA A 220 12.34 2.80 8.39
N ASN A 221 11.79 2.12 7.40
CA ASN A 221 12.56 1.40 6.37
C ASN A 221 13.68 0.54 7.00
N GLN A 222 14.95 0.74 6.59
CA GLN A 222 16.08 -0.03 7.09
C GLN A 222 16.30 0.15 8.60
N ALA A 223 16.07 1.33 9.15
CA ALA A 223 16.17 1.58 10.59
C ALA A 223 15.19 0.74 11.42
N SER A 224 14.09 0.26 10.83
CA SER A 224 13.17 -0.68 11.49
C SER A 224 13.86 -1.94 12.00
N LEU A 225 14.92 -2.40 11.34
CA LEU A 225 15.70 -3.57 11.78
C LEU A 225 16.27 -3.37 13.18
N GLY A 226 16.75 -2.16 13.49
CA GLY A 226 17.26 -1.83 14.85
C GLY A 226 16.15 -1.92 15.92
N VAL A 227 14.93 -1.50 15.59
CA VAL A 227 13.78 -1.62 16.50
C VAL A 227 13.44 -3.10 16.76
N MET A 228 13.44 -3.92 15.69
CA MET A 228 13.21 -5.36 15.79
C MET A 228 14.30 -6.05 16.63
N GLU A 229 15.57 -5.72 16.39
CA GLU A 229 16.69 -6.23 17.20
C GLU A 229 16.57 -5.83 18.69
N ALA A 230 16.16 -4.59 18.97
CA ALA A 230 15.95 -4.15 20.35
C ALA A 230 14.83 -4.93 21.04
N ALA A 231 13.73 -5.22 20.33
CA ALA A 231 12.64 -6.05 20.84
C ALA A 231 13.13 -7.46 21.17
N GLU A 232 13.90 -8.10 20.27
CA GLU A 232 14.50 -9.41 20.48
C GLU A 232 15.43 -9.43 21.70
N GLU A 233 16.30 -8.44 21.86
CA GLU A 233 17.25 -8.36 22.98
C GLU A 233 16.59 -8.08 24.32
N THR A 234 15.49 -7.33 24.34
CA THR A 234 14.79 -6.93 25.57
C THR A 234 13.62 -7.83 25.94
N GLY A 235 13.25 -8.75 25.04
CA GLY A 235 12.17 -9.71 25.26
C GLY A 235 10.75 -9.12 25.21
N VAL A 236 10.60 -7.92 24.58
CA VAL A 236 9.30 -7.31 24.32
C VAL A 236 8.78 -7.70 22.94
N LEU A 237 7.48 -7.49 22.67
CA LEU A 237 6.90 -7.82 21.38
C LEU A 237 7.21 -6.75 20.32
N ALA A 238 7.24 -7.17 19.05
CA ALA A 238 7.35 -6.28 17.91
C ALA A 238 6.32 -6.61 16.83
N ILE A 239 5.68 -5.56 16.26
CA ILE A 239 4.77 -5.66 15.13
C ILE A 239 5.47 -5.02 13.93
N GLY A 240 5.78 -5.82 12.91
CA GLY A 240 6.48 -5.37 11.72
C GLY A 240 5.63 -4.48 10.80
N SER A 241 6.28 -3.68 9.96
CA SER A 241 5.65 -2.87 8.90
C SER A 241 6.06 -3.30 7.49
N GLY A 242 6.84 -4.35 7.36
CA GLY A 242 7.37 -4.87 6.09
C GLY A 242 7.45 -6.39 6.10
N LEU A 243 7.89 -6.96 4.98
CA LEU A 243 8.07 -8.40 4.82
C LEU A 243 9.36 -8.88 5.53
N ASP A 244 9.39 -10.16 5.88
CA ASP A 244 10.57 -10.92 6.34
C ASP A 244 11.25 -10.42 7.64
N GLN A 245 10.56 -9.65 8.46
CA GLN A 245 11.11 -9.13 9.72
C GLN A 245 11.21 -10.18 10.83
N GLU A 246 10.56 -11.33 10.68
CA GLU A 246 10.70 -12.49 11.58
C GLU A 246 12.16 -12.95 11.70
N THR A 247 12.91 -12.95 10.60
CA THR A 247 14.31 -13.41 10.59
C THR A 247 15.23 -12.57 11.47
N VAL A 248 14.86 -11.32 11.74
CA VAL A 248 15.61 -10.39 12.58
C VAL A 248 15.25 -10.55 14.06
N ALA A 249 14.01 -10.86 14.36
CA ALA A 249 13.49 -10.93 15.71
C ALA A 249 12.58 -12.18 15.91
N PRO A 250 13.14 -13.40 15.82
CA PRO A 250 12.34 -14.63 15.78
C PRO A 250 11.53 -14.89 17.06
N ASN A 251 11.94 -14.34 18.20
CA ASN A 251 11.22 -14.47 19.46
C ASN A 251 10.34 -13.26 19.77
N ALA A 252 10.59 -12.09 19.19
CA ALA A 252 9.85 -10.86 19.45
C ALA A 252 8.80 -10.54 18.39
N ALA A 253 9.06 -10.84 17.11
CA ALA A 253 8.15 -10.54 16.02
C ALA A 253 6.85 -11.33 16.13
N VAL A 254 5.71 -10.63 16.05
CA VAL A 254 4.36 -11.22 16.13
C VAL A 254 3.77 -11.44 14.74
N VAL A 255 3.76 -10.40 13.95
CA VAL A 255 3.17 -10.33 12.60
C VAL A 255 3.67 -9.05 11.94
N ALA A 256 3.62 -8.97 10.62
CA ALA A 256 3.74 -7.70 9.92
C ALA A 256 2.35 -7.17 9.51
N ILE A 257 2.09 -5.88 9.74
CA ILE A 257 1.02 -5.17 9.06
C ILE A 257 1.61 -4.65 7.76
N VAL A 258 1.30 -5.35 6.67
CA VAL A 258 1.97 -5.17 5.38
C VAL A 258 1.37 -4.00 4.61
N LYS A 259 2.25 -3.25 3.94
CA LYS A 259 1.91 -2.27 2.93
C LYS A 259 2.49 -2.73 1.59
N ASP A 260 1.67 -3.36 0.75
CA ASP A 260 2.06 -3.83 -0.59
C ASP A 260 1.71 -2.77 -1.65
N THR A 261 2.64 -1.86 -1.90
CA THR A 261 2.44 -0.82 -2.93
C THR A 261 2.34 -1.41 -4.34
N ALA A 262 2.86 -2.61 -4.59
CA ALA A 262 2.71 -3.27 -5.89
C ALA A 262 1.23 -3.54 -6.24
N VAL A 263 0.41 -3.82 -5.23
CA VAL A 263 -1.06 -3.97 -5.40
C VAL A 263 -1.70 -2.65 -5.80
N ALA A 264 -1.20 -1.50 -5.29
CA ALA A 264 -1.72 -0.19 -5.67
C ALA A 264 -1.51 0.12 -7.15
N TYR A 265 -0.34 -0.20 -7.70
CA TYR A 265 -0.07 -0.05 -9.14
C TYR A 265 -1.01 -0.92 -9.98
N GLU A 266 -1.18 -2.18 -9.59
CA GLU A 266 -2.11 -3.09 -10.26
C GLU A 266 -3.55 -2.58 -10.20
N ALA A 267 -4.01 -2.10 -9.03
CA ALA A 267 -5.36 -1.58 -8.84
C ALA A 267 -5.61 -0.32 -9.69
N ALA A 268 -4.64 0.60 -9.75
CA ALA A 268 -4.71 1.78 -10.61
C ALA A 268 -4.82 1.39 -12.09
N TYR A 269 -4.03 0.42 -12.54
CA TYR A 269 -4.09 -0.09 -13.92
C TYR A 269 -5.42 -0.79 -14.24
N ARG A 270 -5.96 -1.58 -13.30
CA ARG A 270 -7.28 -2.18 -13.45
C ARG A 270 -8.40 -1.14 -13.57
N SER A 271 -8.29 -0.02 -12.85
CA SER A 271 -9.23 1.11 -12.96
C SER A 271 -9.16 1.75 -14.35
N TYR A 272 -7.95 1.88 -14.92
CA TYR A 272 -7.76 2.32 -16.30
C TYR A 272 -8.44 1.39 -17.31
N LEU A 273 -8.18 0.08 -17.25
CA LEU A 273 -8.80 -0.91 -18.13
C LEU A 273 -10.33 -0.94 -18.02
N ALA A 274 -10.86 -0.65 -16.84
CA ALA A 274 -12.29 -0.59 -16.60
C ALA A 274 -12.93 0.70 -17.12
N GLY A 275 -12.15 1.72 -17.52
CA GLY A 275 -12.63 3.06 -17.83
C GLY A 275 -13.25 3.77 -16.63
N ASN A 276 -12.89 3.34 -15.41
CA ASN A 276 -13.44 3.85 -14.15
C ASN A 276 -12.34 4.57 -13.37
N MET A 277 -11.97 5.75 -13.86
CA MET A 277 -10.94 6.59 -13.25
C MET A 277 -11.59 7.86 -12.68
N PRO A 278 -11.85 7.93 -11.36
CA PRO A 278 -12.42 9.11 -10.76
C PRO A 278 -11.48 10.32 -10.89
N ALA A 279 -12.06 11.52 -10.83
CA ALA A 279 -11.30 12.75 -10.89
C ALA A 279 -10.52 13.03 -9.61
N GLU A 280 -10.91 12.41 -8.49
CA GLU A 280 -10.21 12.55 -7.21
C GLU A 280 -9.00 11.62 -7.13
N VAL A 281 -8.10 11.91 -6.16
CA VAL A 281 -6.99 11.02 -5.80
C VAL A 281 -7.54 9.69 -5.31
N LEU A 282 -7.09 8.59 -5.94
CA LEU A 282 -7.50 7.24 -5.57
C LEU A 282 -6.87 6.82 -4.23
N PRO A 283 -7.67 6.59 -3.17
CA PRO A 283 -7.12 6.02 -1.94
C PRO A 283 -6.75 4.56 -2.16
N MET A 284 -5.54 4.17 -1.73
CA MET A 284 -5.01 2.82 -1.84
C MET A 284 -4.64 2.30 -0.45
N GLY A 285 -5.56 1.58 0.16
CA GLY A 285 -5.47 1.09 1.53
C GLY A 285 -6.02 -0.31 1.71
N ALA A 286 -6.65 -0.56 2.84
CA ALA A 286 -7.26 -1.84 3.20
C ALA A 286 -8.37 -2.26 2.21
N ALA A 287 -9.19 -1.32 1.75
CA ALA A 287 -10.25 -1.59 0.77
C ALA A 287 -9.74 -2.15 -0.56
N GLN A 288 -8.51 -1.81 -0.96
CA GLN A 288 -7.87 -2.28 -2.19
C GLN A 288 -6.90 -3.44 -1.93
N GLY A 289 -6.78 -3.91 -0.68
CA GLY A 289 -5.83 -4.95 -0.30
C GLY A 289 -4.36 -4.50 -0.31
N VAL A 290 -4.10 -3.19 -0.29
CA VAL A 290 -2.75 -2.61 -0.20
C VAL A 290 -2.24 -2.69 1.23
N ILE A 291 -3.12 -2.48 2.21
CA ILE A 291 -2.84 -2.66 3.63
C ILE A 291 -3.54 -3.93 4.09
N TYR A 292 -2.79 -4.86 4.67
CA TYR A 292 -3.33 -6.12 5.17
C TYR A 292 -2.49 -6.69 6.32
N ILE A 293 -3.08 -7.66 7.03
CA ILE A 293 -2.41 -8.42 8.09
C ILE A 293 -1.67 -9.57 7.43
N GLY A 294 -0.36 -9.65 7.62
CA GLY A 294 0.48 -10.75 7.14
C GLY A 294 0.27 -12.04 7.93
N ASP A 295 1.08 -13.04 7.63
CA ASP A 295 1.08 -14.28 8.39
C ASP A 295 1.61 -14.05 9.81
N TYR A 296 0.96 -14.66 10.80
CA TYR A 296 1.45 -14.59 12.18
C TYR A 296 2.67 -15.50 12.32
N TYR A 297 3.74 -14.95 12.89
CA TYR A 297 4.99 -15.69 13.14
C TYR A 297 4.93 -16.52 14.39
N LYS A 298 3.97 -16.24 15.30
CA LYS A 298 3.77 -16.91 16.57
C LYS A 298 2.43 -17.66 16.59
N ASP A 299 2.47 -18.94 16.99
CA ASP A 299 1.28 -19.78 17.10
C ASP A 299 0.43 -19.45 18.34
N ASP A 300 1.05 -18.89 19.38
CA ASP A 300 0.44 -18.61 20.68
C ASP A 300 -0.36 -17.30 20.76
N ILE A 301 -0.47 -16.55 19.66
CA ILE A 301 -1.35 -15.38 19.60
C ILE A 301 -2.81 -15.84 19.72
N PRO A 302 -3.58 -15.35 20.73
CA PRO A 302 -4.95 -15.77 20.96
C PRO A 302 -5.85 -15.54 19.75
N GLN A 303 -6.77 -16.47 19.49
CA GLN A 303 -7.65 -16.39 18.33
C GLN A 303 -8.58 -15.19 18.40
N ASP A 304 -9.03 -14.80 19.58
CA ASP A 304 -9.87 -13.62 19.79
C ASP A 304 -9.13 -12.30 19.45
N VAL A 305 -7.82 -12.22 19.67
CA VAL A 305 -6.99 -11.09 19.22
C VAL A 305 -6.94 -11.03 17.68
N LYS A 306 -6.72 -12.20 17.04
CA LYS A 306 -6.71 -12.30 15.57
C LYS A 306 -8.08 -11.91 14.98
N ASP A 307 -9.17 -12.36 15.59
CA ASP A 307 -10.53 -12.07 15.15
C ASP A 307 -10.88 -10.58 15.31
N GLN A 308 -10.51 -9.96 16.45
CA GLN A 308 -10.70 -8.54 16.67
C GLN A 308 -9.91 -7.69 15.68
N LEU A 309 -8.65 -8.03 15.39
CA LEU A 309 -7.85 -7.29 14.43
C LEU A 309 -8.41 -7.40 13.00
N ASN A 310 -8.90 -8.58 12.61
CA ASN A 310 -9.56 -8.79 11.33
C ASN A 310 -10.88 -7.98 11.22
N ASP A 311 -11.67 -7.88 12.29
CA ASP A 311 -12.87 -7.03 12.31
C ASP A 311 -12.51 -5.56 12.11
N ILE A 312 -11.44 -5.08 12.76
CA ILE A 312 -10.93 -3.71 12.59
C ILE A 312 -10.48 -3.48 11.14
N LEU A 313 -9.76 -4.44 10.53
CA LEU A 313 -9.35 -4.35 9.12
C LEU A 313 -10.57 -4.24 8.19
N GLN A 314 -11.63 -5.04 8.42
CA GLN A 314 -12.86 -4.96 7.61
C GLN A 314 -13.58 -3.62 7.80
N LYS A 315 -13.60 -3.07 9.00
CA LYS A 315 -14.19 -1.76 9.27
C LYS A 315 -13.41 -0.60 8.64
N LEU A 316 -12.08 -0.70 8.58
CA LEU A 316 -11.26 0.23 7.80
C LEU A 316 -11.58 0.11 6.30
N ALA A 317 -11.57 -1.12 5.78
CA ALA A 317 -11.84 -1.39 4.36
C ALA A 317 -13.24 -0.94 3.92
N SER A 318 -14.25 -1.02 4.79
CA SER A 318 -15.61 -0.54 4.52
C SER A 318 -15.79 0.96 4.73
N GLY A 319 -14.81 1.66 5.32
CA GLY A 319 -14.91 3.07 5.69
C GLY A 319 -15.78 3.35 6.92
N GLU A 320 -16.14 2.32 7.69
CA GLU A 320 -16.83 2.47 8.99
C GLU A 320 -15.91 3.16 10.00
N ILE A 321 -14.64 2.77 10.06
CA ILE A 321 -13.60 3.48 10.81
C ILE A 321 -13.02 4.57 9.91
N LYS A 322 -13.03 5.81 10.43
CA LYS A 322 -12.41 6.97 9.79
C LYS A 322 -11.29 7.49 10.67
N ILE A 323 -10.09 7.60 10.10
CA ILE A 323 -8.92 8.10 10.79
C ILE A 323 -8.87 9.62 10.60
N ASN A 324 -8.72 10.38 11.69
CA ASN A 324 -8.56 11.83 11.64
C ASN A 324 -7.07 12.17 11.46
N LEU A 325 -6.75 12.93 10.41
CA LEU A 325 -5.39 13.36 10.08
C LEU A 325 -5.16 14.87 10.28
N ASP A 326 -6.15 15.58 10.80
CA ASP A 326 -6.05 17.02 11.10
C ASP A 326 -5.07 17.33 12.25
#